data_2c518f6097b9f23c3e7fbfe24ca9470d
#
_entry.id   2c518f6097b9f23c3e7fbfe24ca9470d
#
_cell.length_a   1.000
_cell.length_b   1.000
_cell.length_c   1.000
_cell.angle_alpha   90.00
_cell.angle_beta   90.00
_cell.angle_gamma   90.00
#
_symmetry.space_group_name_H-M   'P 1'
#
loop_
_entity.id
_entity.type
_entity.pdbx_description
1 polymer ?
#
loop_
_entity_poly.entity_id
_entity_poly.type
_entity_poly.pdbx_seq_one_letter_code
_entity_poly.pdbx_strand_id
1 'polypeptide(L)'
;MPRAPVLASVLLLCACAGRYPKAHDRVRELAATTEAPAPPRDCLVANHVHTLVSDRYSHAPTAANERQAYDPAGLRSAIAAFAGDGVGAIVVTDHNSPHAAFDPAVATAPLTVIPGMEWTTRRGHALQIGIHLDSPADAILPPPWRSRVVADDFRRMVAETHRRGGLVIIAHPRVPFRTWPDDTFGADGVEVWGLDSVVIRNRQAVRWWHDRLIRGERLIAVAGTDLHPGAWLRDHRRPLNRVTAATCGAADVLAGMRAGRVLLVDDRDAPRVVLAVDGARPGDAVELAGRTEIDLQLRVLAGAGARVRLLGPAGELFARTVASADATVRLRLRVRPGEFVRAELHRRRKPLALTNPVYFR
;
A
#
# COMPACT_ATOMS: atom_id res chain seq x y z
N MET A 1 45.35 -29.63 37.80
CA MET A 1 44.49 -28.44 38.08
C MET A 1 43.12 -28.71 37.51
N PRO A 2 42.05 -28.78 38.34
CA PRO A 2 40.72 -29.12 37.87
C PRO A 2 40.01 -27.91 37.28
N ARG A 3 39.26 -28.14 36.22
CA ARG A 3 38.41 -27.15 35.56
C ARG A 3 37.11 -26.96 36.37
N ALA A 4 36.77 -25.72 36.67
CA ALA A 4 35.53 -25.34 37.32
C ALA A 4 34.33 -25.43 36.32
N PRO A 5 33.12 -25.83 36.76
CA PRO A 5 31.94 -25.85 35.92
C PRO A 5 31.34 -24.43 35.84
N VAL A 6 31.01 -24.06 34.57
CA VAL A 6 30.21 -22.86 34.26
C VAL A 6 28.76 -23.16 34.61
N LEU A 7 28.23 -22.51 35.62
CA LEU A 7 26.79 -22.51 35.92
C LEU A 7 26.06 -21.69 34.84
N ALA A 8 25.30 -22.36 34.03
CA ALA A 8 24.33 -21.73 33.14
C ALA A 8 23.09 -21.32 33.97
N SER A 9 22.93 -20.03 34.21
CA SER A 9 21.70 -19.49 34.77
C SER A 9 20.58 -19.55 33.76
N VAL A 10 19.68 -20.52 33.92
CA VAL A 10 18.42 -20.59 33.23
C VAL A 10 17.48 -19.56 33.81
N LEU A 11 17.32 -18.44 33.15
CA LEU A 11 16.24 -17.49 33.44
C LEU A 11 14.91 -18.15 33.08
N LEU A 12 14.18 -18.62 34.11
CA LEU A 12 12.77 -18.98 33.99
C LEU A 12 11.95 -17.71 33.72
N LEU A 13 11.68 -17.40 32.50
CA LEU A 13 10.61 -16.48 32.13
C LEU A 13 9.29 -17.15 32.49
N CYS A 14 8.71 -16.80 33.64
CA CYS A 14 7.33 -17.06 33.97
C CYS A 14 6.44 -16.40 32.90
N ALA A 15 6.08 -17.16 31.88
CA ALA A 15 5.00 -16.79 30.99
C ALA A 15 3.70 -16.86 31.79
N CYS A 16 3.21 -15.71 32.27
CA CYS A 16 1.81 -15.57 32.61
C CYS A 16 1.00 -15.75 31.34
N ALA A 17 0.70 -17.01 31.00
CA ALA A 17 -0.24 -17.37 29.97
C ALA A 17 -1.66 -17.03 30.43
N GLY A 18 -1.97 -15.75 30.49
CA GLY A 18 -3.35 -15.29 30.45
C GLY A 18 -3.90 -15.80 29.12
N ARG A 19 -4.87 -16.73 29.18
CA ARG A 19 -5.58 -17.25 28.00
C ARG A 19 -6.03 -16.05 27.19
N TYR A 20 -5.46 -15.87 26.00
CA TYR A 20 -5.98 -14.92 25.02
C TYR A 20 -7.44 -15.27 24.77
N PRO A 21 -8.40 -14.35 25.03
CA PRO A 21 -9.78 -14.61 24.65
C PRO A 21 -9.81 -14.92 23.16
N LYS A 22 -10.63 -15.93 22.79
CA LYS A 22 -10.82 -16.26 21.38
C LYS A 22 -11.21 -14.99 20.63
N ALA A 23 -10.78 -14.82 19.40
CA ALA A 23 -10.99 -13.58 18.61
C ALA A 23 -12.46 -13.10 18.65
N HIS A 24 -13.42 -14.03 18.64
CA HIS A 24 -14.86 -13.75 18.73
C HIS A 24 -15.32 -13.19 20.09
N ASP A 25 -14.60 -13.46 21.19
CA ASP A 25 -14.97 -12.95 22.52
C ASP A 25 -14.58 -11.46 22.71
N ARG A 26 -13.87 -10.90 21.74
CA ARG A 26 -13.38 -9.53 21.76
C ARG A 26 -14.30 -8.54 21.04
N VAL A 27 -15.27 -9.04 20.27
CA VAL A 27 -16.13 -8.20 19.42
C VAL A 27 -17.60 -8.43 19.78
N ARG A 28 -18.31 -7.34 20.00
CA ARG A 28 -19.76 -7.33 20.17
C ARG A 28 -20.40 -6.43 19.11
N GLU A 29 -21.39 -6.96 18.39
CA GLU A 29 -22.20 -6.17 17.48
C GLU A 29 -23.15 -5.25 18.28
N LEU A 30 -23.26 -4.00 17.84
CA LEU A 30 -24.13 -2.99 18.43
C LEU A 30 -25.36 -2.80 17.55
N ALA A 31 -26.45 -2.30 18.14
CA ALA A 31 -27.63 -1.93 17.39
C ALA A 31 -27.30 -0.92 16.28
N ALA A 32 -27.99 -1.05 15.15
CA ALA A 32 -27.88 -0.07 14.08
C ALA A 32 -28.31 1.33 14.56
N THR A 33 -27.59 2.35 14.08
CA THR A 33 -28.02 3.76 14.24
C THR A 33 -28.25 4.35 12.86
N THR A 34 -28.95 5.46 12.84
CA THR A 34 -29.20 6.24 11.61
C THR A 34 -27.93 6.93 11.10
N GLU A 35 -26.93 7.16 11.98
CA GLU A 35 -25.66 7.76 11.60
C GLU A 35 -24.67 6.70 11.08
N ALA A 36 -24.42 6.76 9.79
CA ALA A 36 -23.37 6.00 9.13
C ALA A 36 -22.17 6.91 8.81
N PRO A 37 -20.92 6.41 8.90
CA PRO A 37 -19.76 7.23 8.57
C PRO A 37 -19.84 7.68 7.10
N ALA A 38 -19.70 8.98 6.88
CA ALA A 38 -19.65 9.51 5.52
C ALA A 38 -18.41 8.99 4.80
N PRO A 39 -18.53 8.61 3.51
CA PRO A 39 -17.36 8.29 2.73
C PRO A 39 -16.46 9.53 2.64
N PRO A 40 -15.15 9.38 2.79
CA PRO A 40 -14.23 10.50 2.61
C PRO A 40 -14.26 10.98 1.15
N ARG A 41 -13.96 12.26 0.94
CA ARG A 41 -13.56 12.72 -0.38
C ARG A 41 -12.26 12.02 -0.75
N ASP A 42 -12.24 11.35 -1.89
CA ASP A 42 -11.08 10.60 -2.34
C ASP A 42 -10.72 10.95 -3.79
N CYS A 43 -9.44 10.78 -4.12
CA CYS A 43 -8.91 10.76 -5.46
C CYS A 43 -8.64 9.32 -5.88
N LEU A 44 -9.09 8.95 -7.07
CA LEU A 44 -8.75 7.65 -7.66
C LEU A 44 -7.37 7.74 -8.29
N VAL A 45 -6.45 6.89 -7.85
CA VAL A 45 -5.04 6.94 -8.21
C VAL A 45 -4.58 5.61 -8.77
N ALA A 46 -4.00 5.62 -9.98
CA ALA A 46 -3.26 4.50 -10.52
C ALA A 46 -1.77 4.66 -10.16
N ASN A 47 -1.29 3.79 -9.29
CA ASN A 47 0.11 3.74 -8.89
C ASN A 47 0.87 2.72 -9.73
N HIS A 48 2.17 2.95 -9.98
CA HIS A 48 3.07 2.06 -10.70
C HIS A 48 2.68 1.89 -12.18
N VAL A 49 2.90 2.93 -12.96
CA VAL A 49 2.57 2.98 -14.40
C VAL A 49 3.85 3.21 -15.20
N HIS A 50 4.07 2.38 -16.22
CA HIS A 50 5.21 2.51 -17.13
C HIS A 50 4.81 3.11 -18.46
N THR A 51 5.72 3.87 -19.07
CA THR A 51 5.56 4.41 -20.42
C THR A 51 6.15 3.51 -21.51
N LEU A 52 6.93 2.49 -21.11
CA LEU A 52 7.63 1.57 -22.01
C LEU A 52 6.90 0.23 -22.22
N VAL A 53 7.02 -0.32 -23.43
CA VAL A 53 6.44 -1.62 -23.83
C VAL A 53 7.15 -2.81 -23.18
N SER A 54 8.41 -2.68 -22.78
CA SER A 54 9.23 -3.83 -22.39
C SER A 54 10.13 -3.50 -21.21
N ASP A 55 10.19 -4.43 -20.28
CA ASP A 55 11.13 -4.44 -19.16
C ASP A 55 12.56 -4.82 -19.55
N ARG A 56 12.84 -5.01 -20.85
CA ARG A 56 14.19 -5.36 -21.35
C ARG A 56 15.26 -4.40 -20.87
N TYR A 57 14.88 -3.17 -20.60
CA TYR A 57 15.77 -2.09 -20.16
C TYR A 57 15.87 -1.94 -18.65
N SER A 58 15.09 -2.70 -17.90
CA SER A 58 15.13 -2.72 -16.44
C SER A 58 16.50 -3.14 -15.87
N HIS A 59 17.37 -3.70 -16.72
CA HIS A 59 18.50 -4.50 -16.29
C HIS A 59 19.86 -3.79 -16.34
N ALA A 60 19.97 -2.62 -16.94
CA ALA A 60 21.25 -1.90 -16.98
C ALA A 60 21.00 -0.39 -17.13
N PRO A 61 21.27 0.42 -16.11
CA PRO A 61 21.36 1.86 -16.28
C PRO A 61 22.61 2.16 -17.12
N THR A 62 22.43 2.28 -18.41
CA THR A 62 23.40 2.86 -19.32
C THR A 62 22.81 4.09 -19.94
N ALA A 63 23.62 5.06 -20.35
CA ALA A 63 23.14 6.25 -21.06
C ALA A 63 22.28 5.92 -22.30
N ALA A 64 22.42 4.71 -22.87
CA ALA A 64 21.57 4.20 -23.92
C ALA A 64 20.21 3.73 -23.40
N ASN A 65 20.17 3.11 -22.22
CA ASN A 65 18.92 2.66 -21.57
C ASN A 65 18.12 3.82 -21.01
N GLU A 66 18.77 4.85 -20.46
CA GLU A 66 18.12 6.07 -20.00
C GLU A 66 17.36 6.76 -21.13
N ARG A 67 17.91 6.77 -22.36
CA ARG A 67 17.23 7.32 -23.54
C ARG A 67 16.06 6.47 -24.04
N GLN A 68 16.04 5.18 -23.71
CA GLN A 68 15.00 4.24 -24.11
C GLN A 68 13.99 3.95 -22.98
N ALA A 69 14.28 4.40 -21.76
CA ALA A 69 13.42 4.21 -20.58
C ALA A 69 12.27 5.21 -20.51
N TYR A 70 12.05 6.00 -21.55
CA TYR A 70 10.95 6.95 -21.66
C TYR A 70 10.41 6.98 -23.08
N ASP A 71 9.10 6.82 -23.23
CA ASP A 71 8.37 6.96 -24.48
C ASP A 71 7.29 8.03 -24.37
N PRO A 72 7.45 9.20 -25.03
CA PRO A 72 6.43 10.24 -25.04
C PRO A 72 5.06 9.78 -25.55
N ALA A 73 5.02 8.84 -26.49
CA ALA A 73 3.75 8.28 -26.99
C ALA A 73 3.11 7.38 -25.94
N GLY A 74 3.91 6.59 -25.23
CA GLY A 74 3.46 5.78 -24.11
C GLY A 74 2.88 6.61 -22.98
N LEU A 75 3.54 7.70 -22.59
CA LEU A 75 3.01 8.61 -21.56
C LEU A 75 1.66 9.21 -21.97
N ARG A 76 1.56 9.76 -23.21
CA ARG A 76 0.29 10.31 -23.70
C ARG A 76 -0.82 9.28 -23.76
N SER A 77 -0.51 8.05 -24.16
CA SER A 77 -1.46 6.94 -24.19
C SER A 77 -1.94 6.56 -22.79
N ALA A 78 -1.04 6.52 -21.79
CA ALA A 78 -1.38 6.28 -20.39
C ALA A 78 -2.29 7.39 -19.85
N ILE A 79 -1.93 8.66 -20.05
CA ILE A 79 -2.73 9.81 -19.63
C ILE A 79 -4.15 9.71 -20.21
N ALA A 80 -4.27 9.46 -21.52
CA ALA A 80 -5.57 9.37 -22.19
C ALA A 80 -6.44 8.22 -21.66
N ALA A 81 -5.85 7.03 -21.47
CA ALA A 81 -6.56 5.85 -20.99
C ALA A 81 -7.08 6.04 -19.56
N PHE A 82 -6.23 6.47 -18.65
CA PHE A 82 -6.61 6.67 -17.24
C PHE A 82 -7.56 7.84 -17.04
N ALA A 83 -7.39 8.95 -17.76
CA ALA A 83 -8.31 10.08 -17.72
C ALA A 83 -9.70 9.69 -18.24
N GLY A 84 -9.79 8.92 -19.33
CA GLY A 84 -11.04 8.42 -19.88
C GLY A 84 -11.84 7.54 -18.92
N ASP A 85 -11.17 6.91 -17.96
CA ASP A 85 -11.81 6.13 -16.89
C ASP A 85 -12.03 6.91 -15.58
N GLY A 86 -11.82 8.22 -15.59
CA GLY A 86 -12.06 9.07 -14.41
C GLY A 86 -11.04 8.87 -13.30
N VAL A 87 -9.84 8.36 -13.60
CA VAL A 87 -8.70 8.36 -12.70
C VAL A 87 -8.22 9.81 -12.53
N GLY A 88 -8.09 10.27 -11.30
CA GLY A 88 -7.72 11.64 -10.99
C GLY A 88 -6.21 11.88 -10.96
N ALA A 89 -5.41 10.84 -10.68
CA ALA A 89 -3.96 10.92 -10.72
C ALA A 89 -3.32 9.58 -11.14
N ILE A 90 -2.17 9.67 -11.81
CA ILE A 90 -1.31 8.52 -12.11
C ILE A 90 0.08 8.77 -11.55
N VAL A 91 0.75 7.71 -11.08
CA VAL A 91 2.15 7.75 -10.69
C VAL A 91 2.96 7.03 -11.75
N VAL A 92 3.74 7.80 -12.52
CA VAL A 92 4.59 7.24 -13.57
C VAL A 92 5.94 6.86 -12.99
N THR A 93 6.34 5.60 -13.19
CA THR A 93 7.48 4.98 -12.50
C THR A 93 8.29 4.09 -13.45
N ASP A 94 8.76 4.65 -14.55
CA ASP A 94 9.63 3.90 -15.47
C ASP A 94 10.88 3.36 -14.76
N HIS A 95 11.36 2.20 -15.20
CA HIS A 95 12.52 1.53 -14.62
C HIS A 95 13.76 2.42 -14.66
N ASN A 96 14.27 2.79 -13.49
CA ASN A 96 15.51 3.58 -13.33
C ASN A 96 15.52 4.86 -14.18
N SER A 97 14.34 5.44 -14.47
CA SER A 97 14.21 6.62 -15.31
C SER A 97 13.11 7.56 -14.83
N PRO A 98 13.43 8.80 -14.47
CA PRO A 98 12.46 9.83 -14.12
C PRO A 98 12.02 10.68 -15.32
N HIS A 99 12.43 10.37 -16.54
CA HIS A 99 12.27 11.25 -17.71
C HIS A 99 10.82 11.64 -18.00
N ALA A 100 9.86 10.73 -17.74
CA ALA A 100 8.44 11.01 -17.92
C ALA A 100 7.94 12.22 -17.12
N ALA A 101 8.57 12.52 -15.98
CA ALA A 101 8.21 13.66 -15.14
C ALA A 101 8.54 15.02 -15.78
N PHE A 102 9.46 15.04 -16.75
CA PHE A 102 9.94 16.25 -17.43
C PHE A 102 9.28 16.46 -18.81
N ASP A 103 8.35 15.58 -19.19
CA ASP A 103 7.63 15.75 -20.46
C ASP A 103 6.63 16.92 -20.37
N PRO A 104 6.59 17.82 -21.38
CA PRO A 104 5.62 18.90 -21.44
C PRO A 104 4.15 18.44 -21.34
N ALA A 105 3.83 17.22 -21.75
CA ALA A 105 2.48 16.66 -21.64
C ALA A 105 2.00 16.55 -20.17
N VAL A 106 2.90 16.47 -19.21
CA VAL A 106 2.57 16.45 -17.77
C VAL A 106 1.83 17.73 -17.35
N ALA A 107 2.28 18.88 -17.82
CA ALA A 107 1.71 20.18 -17.47
C ALA A 107 0.31 20.42 -18.04
N THR A 108 -0.05 19.72 -19.14
CA THR A 108 -1.32 19.87 -19.85
C THR A 108 -2.26 18.67 -19.70
N ALA A 109 -1.87 17.68 -18.90
CA ALA A 109 -2.65 16.48 -18.69
C ALA A 109 -4.01 16.78 -18.03
N PRO A 110 -5.10 16.11 -18.43
CA PRO A 110 -6.42 16.27 -17.81
C PRO A 110 -6.54 15.59 -16.44
N LEU A 111 -5.50 14.88 -16.01
CA LEU A 111 -5.33 14.28 -14.69
C LEU A 111 -3.97 14.69 -14.13
N THR A 112 -3.78 14.49 -12.82
CA THR A 112 -2.48 14.74 -12.21
C THR A 112 -1.49 13.61 -12.55
N VAL A 113 -0.34 13.97 -13.11
CA VAL A 113 0.80 13.06 -13.27
C VAL A 113 1.76 13.30 -12.11
N ILE A 114 1.89 12.33 -11.23
CA ILE A 114 2.84 12.37 -10.11
C ILE A 114 4.16 11.76 -10.59
N PRO A 115 5.28 12.51 -10.50
CA PRO A 115 6.57 12.01 -10.90
C PRO A 115 7.06 10.90 -9.97
N GLY A 116 7.70 9.90 -10.55
CA GLY A 116 8.31 8.81 -9.81
C GLY A 116 9.31 8.05 -10.66
N MET A 117 9.86 7.02 -10.08
CA MET A 117 10.76 6.09 -10.75
C MET A 117 10.72 4.74 -10.04
N GLU A 118 10.72 3.64 -10.77
CA GLU A 118 10.95 2.33 -10.18
C GLU A 118 12.45 2.07 -10.08
N TRP A 119 12.98 2.13 -8.85
CA TRP A 119 14.35 1.73 -8.53
C TRP A 119 14.47 0.21 -8.64
N THR A 120 14.96 -0.24 -9.79
CA THR A 120 14.92 -1.63 -10.22
C THR A 120 16.26 -2.31 -10.05
N THR A 121 16.30 -3.38 -9.27
CA THR A 121 17.49 -4.19 -9.00
C THR A 121 17.23 -5.69 -9.15
N ARG A 122 18.30 -6.50 -9.16
CA ARG A 122 18.17 -7.96 -9.13
C ARG A 122 17.58 -8.50 -7.82
N ARG A 123 17.58 -7.71 -6.74
CA ARG A 123 17.17 -8.11 -5.39
C ARG A 123 15.80 -7.58 -4.99
N GLY A 124 15.09 -6.97 -5.91
CA GLY A 124 13.79 -6.38 -5.68
C GLY A 124 13.71 -4.95 -6.19
N HIS A 125 12.51 -4.43 -6.23
CA HIS A 125 12.19 -3.13 -6.77
C HIS A 125 11.51 -2.26 -5.73
N ALA A 126 11.66 -0.93 -5.87
CA ALA A 126 10.97 0.04 -5.04
C ALA A 126 10.59 1.26 -5.87
N LEU A 127 9.43 1.82 -5.61
CA LEU A 127 8.98 3.06 -6.24
C LEU A 127 9.46 4.24 -5.40
N GLN A 128 10.12 5.19 -6.04
CA GLN A 128 10.38 6.51 -5.52
C GLN A 128 9.27 7.42 -6.07
N ILE A 129 8.39 7.90 -5.22
CA ILE A 129 7.17 8.61 -5.63
C ILE A 129 7.21 10.05 -5.14
N GLY A 130 6.91 11.00 -6.02
CA GLY A 130 6.81 12.43 -5.67
C GLY A 130 8.14 13.04 -5.28
N ILE A 131 9.26 12.51 -5.79
CA ILE A 131 10.59 13.07 -5.57
C ILE A 131 10.75 14.39 -6.33
N HIS A 132 11.34 15.38 -5.67
CA HIS A 132 11.73 16.60 -6.33
C HIS A 132 13.09 16.42 -7.02
N LEU A 133 13.11 16.61 -8.34
CA LEU A 133 14.29 16.55 -9.18
C LEU A 133 14.33 17.82 -10.06
N ASP A 134 15.50 18.45 -10.19
CA ASP A 134 15.70 19.58 -11.10
C ASP A 134 15.96 19.10 -12.54
N SER A 135 16.52 17.91 -12.67
CA SER A 135 16.80 17.26 -13.96
C SER A 135 16.74 15.73 -13.85
N PRO A 136 16.61 14.99 -14.98
CA PRO A 136 16.73 13.55 -14.97
C PRO A 136 18.07 13.02 -14.43
N ALA A 137 19.13 13.82 -14.54
CA ALA A 137 20.46 13.43 -14.05
C ALA A 137 20.54 13.36 -12.52
N ASP A 138 19.58 13.98 -11.81
CA ASP A 138 19.53 13.96 -10.35
C ASP A 138 18.89 12.68 -9.78
N ALA A 139 18.50 11.75 -10.65
CA ALA A 139 17.88 10.49 -10.23
C ALA A 139 18.79 9.66 -9.32
N ILE A 140 18.18 9.06 -8.29
CA ILE A 140 18.86 8.16 -7.36
C ILE A 140 18.87 6.77 -7.97
N LEU A 141 19.85 6.49 -8.81
CA LEU A 141 19.96 5.23 -9.51
C LEU A 141 20.49 4.08 -8.63
N PRO A 142 20.07 2.83 -8.90
CA PRO A 142 20.66 1.67 -8.25
C PRO A 142 22.08 1.40 -8.71
N PRO A 143 22.84 0.58 -7.97
CA PRO A 143 24.10 0.03 -8.47
C PRO A 143 23.92 -0.67 -9.82
N PRO A 144 24.96 -0.74 -10.66
CA PRO A 144 24.89 -1.43 -11.94
C PRO A 144 24.31 -2.84 -11.80
N TRP A 145 23.50 -3.30 -12.75
CA TRP A 145 22.72 -4.54 -12.69
C TRP A 145 23.52 -5.79 -12.26
N ARG A 146 24.79 -5.89 -12.67
CA ARG A 146 25.64 -7.01 -12.30
C ARG A 146 26.28 -6.88 -10.93
N SER A 147 26.19 -5.72 -10.30
CA SER A 147 26.75 -5.47 -8.98
C SER A 147 25.94 -6.18 -7.89
N ARG A 148 26.63 -6.53 -6.81
CA ARG A 148 25.95 -7.00 -5.61
C ARG A 148 25.23 -5.82 -4.93
N VAL A 149 23.92 -5.89 -4.85
CA VAL A 149 23.10 -4.93 -4.10
C VAL A 149 23.13 -5.34 -2.63
N VAL A 150 23.51 -4.42 -1.76
CA VAL A 150 23.60 -4.63 -0.31
C VAL A 150 22.55 -3.79 0.43
N ALA A 151 22.37 -4.06 1.72
CA ALA A 151 21.39 -3.37 2.56
C ALA A 151 21.58 -1.84 2.57
N ASP A 152 22.82 -1.37 2.52
CA ASP A 152 23.12 0.06 2.54
C ASP A 152 22.72 0.78 1.24
N ASP A 153 22.67 0.08 0.10
CA ASP A 153 22.14 0.65 -1.14
C ASP A 153 20.64 0.99 -0.99
N PHE A 154 19.86 0.08 -0.37
CA PHE A 154 18.45 0.31 -0.07
C PHE A 154 18.28 1.46 0.93
N ARG A 155 19.02 1.47 2.03
CA ARG A 155 18.94 2.55 3.04
C ARG A 155 19.30 3.92 2.45
N ARG A 156 20.34 3.97 1.63
CA ARG A 156 20.76 5.19 0.93
C ARG A 156 19.65 5.67 -0.01
N MET A 157 19.06 4.79 -0.81
CA MET A 157 17.96 5.13 -1.71
C MET A 157 16.76 5.67 -0.92
N VAL A 158 16.36 5.02 0.17
CA VAL A 158 15.25 5.47 1.02
C VAL A 158 15.56 6.84 1.63
N ALA A 159 16.71 7.01 2.27
CA ALA A 159 17.11 8.26 2.92
C ALA A 159 17.16 9.43 1.94
N GLU A 160 17.71 9.20 0.74
CA GLU A 160 17.80 10.25 -0.28
C GLU A 160 16.43 10.60 -0.88
N THR A 161 15.55 9.61 -1.06
CA THR A 161 14.17 9.85 -1.51
C THR A 161 13.42 10.70 -0.49
N HIS A 162 13.53 10.39 0.81
CA HIS A 162 12.92 11.18 1.88
C HIS A 162 13.48 12.60 1.94
N ARG A 163 14.79 12.77 1.79
CA ARG A 163 15.45 14.09 1.76
C ARG A 163 14.89 14.97 0.63
N ARG A 164 14.45 14.38 -0.47
CA ARG A 164 13.81 15.04 -1.61
C ARG A 164 12.27 15.10 -1.50
N GLY A 165 11.72 14.85 -0.33
CA GLY A 165 10.28 14.95 -0.04
C GLY A 165 9.42 13.82 -0.62
N GLY A 166 10.03 12.80 -1.23
CA GLY A 166 9.34 11.65 -1.81
C GLY A 166 8.91 10.60 -0.79
N LEU A 167 8.21 9.58 -1.29
CA LEU A 167 7.83 8.35 -0.60
C LEU A 167 8.53 7.17 -1.27
N VAL A 168 8.88 6.17 -0.46
CA VAL A 168 9.38 4.88 -0.97
C VAL A 168 8.35 3.79 -0.73
N ILE A 169 7.90 3.17 -1.81
CA ILE A 169 6.98 2.03 -1.78
C ILE A 169 7.70 0.80 -2.30
N ILE A 170 7.79 -0.25 -1.49
CA ILE A 170 8.33 -1.54 -1.93
C ILE A 170 7.42 -2.11 -3.01
N ALA A 171 7.93 -2.30 -4.22
CA ALA A 171 7.14 -2.79 -5.34
C ALA A 171 7.03 -4.33 -5.30
N HIS A 172 5.83 -4.87 -5.59
CA HIS A 172 5.51 -6.30 -5.75
C HIS A 172 6.47 -7.28 -5.02
N PRO A 173 6.61 -7.23 -3.67
CA PRO A 173 7.72 -7.84 -2.90
C PRO A 173 7.82 -9.37 -3.01
N ARG A 174 6.82 -10.05 -3.58
CA ARG A 174 6.70 -11.50 -3.65
C ARG A 174 6.68 -12.06 -5.07
N VAL A 175 7.22 -11.30 -6.03
CA VAL A 175 7.43 -11.80 -7.40
C VAL A 175 8.58 -12.83 -7.39
N PRO A 176 8.42 -14.02 -8.00
CA PRO A 176 9.49 -15.00 -8.12
C PRO A 176 10.73 -14.41 -8.78
N PHE A 177 11.91 -14.82 -8.31
CA PHE A 177 13.23 -14.38 -8.77
C PHE A 177 13.63 -12.94 -8.45
N ARG A 178 12.71 -12.10 -7.94
CA ARG A 178 12.95 -10.70 -7.55
C ARG A 178 12.33 -10.41 -6.19
N THR A 179 12.44 -11.37 -5.26
CA THR A 179 11.86 -11.24 -3.93
C THR A 179 12.61 -10.18 -3.13
N TRP A 180 11.87 -9.17 -2.69
CA TRP A 180 12.38 -8.15 -1.77
C TRP A 180 12.94 -8.80 -0.49
N PRO A 181 14.08 -8.33 0.06
CA PRO A 181 14.61 -8.81 1.34
C PRO A 181 13.59 -8.73 2.48
N ASP A 182 13.80 -9.52 3.54
CA ASP A 182 12.94 -9.50 4.72
C ASP A 182 13.25 -8.32 5.66
N ASP A 183 13.34 -7.12 5.09
CA ASP A 183 13.57 -5.84 5.77
C ASP A 183 12.87 -4.75 4.95
N THR A 184 12.37 -3.71 5.60
CA THR A 184 11.75 -2.56 4.92
C THR A 184 12.77 -1.47 4.60
N PHE A 185 13.94 -1.50 5.23
CA PHE A 185 15.00 -0.47 5.10
C PHE A 185 14.52 0.96 5.35
N GLY A 186 13.37 1.13 6.04
CA GLY A 186 12.75 2.42 6.28
C GLY A 186 11.81 2.91 5.16
N ALA A 187 11.41 2.04 4.22
CA ALA A 187 10.39 2.37 3.23
C ALA A 187 9.05 2.72 3.90
N ASP A 188 8.28 3.61 3.26
CA ASP A 188 6.99 4.10 3.78
C ASP A 188 5.86 3.11 3.57
N GLY A 189 5.92 2.33 2.51
CA GLY A 189 4.83 1.42 2.15
C GLY A 189 5.25 0.25 1.29
N VAL A 190 4.24 -0.55 0.92
CA VAL A 190 4.40 -1.76 0.11
C VAL A 190 3.22 -1.98 -0.81
N GLU A 191 3.47 -2.45 -2.01
CA GLU A 191 2.44 -2.94 -2.91
C GLU A 191 1.96 -4.32 -2.45
N VAL A 192 0.72 -4.40 -2.02
CA VAL A 192 0.11 -5.65 -1.59
C VAL A 192 -0.83 -6.24 -2.63
N TRP A 193 -1.26 -5.43 -3.61
CA TRP A 193 -2.01 -5.84 -4.78
C TRP A 193 -1.32 -5.32 -6.05
N GLY A 194 -1.15 -6.20 -7.03
CA GLY A 194 -0.63 -5.88 -8.36
C GLY A 194 -1.47 -6.54 -9.45
N LEU A 195 -1.34 -6.03 -10.68
CA LEU A 195 -2.07 -6.55 -11.84
C LEU A 195 -1.57 -7.94 -12.24
N ASP A 196 -0.28 -8.14 -12.24
CA ASP A 196 0.38 -9.40 -12.57
C ASP A 196 0.12 -10.48 -11.51
N SER A 197 -0.86 -10.23 -10.72
CA SER A 197 -1.22 -10.99 -9.58
C SER A 197 -1.96 -12.26 -9.98
N VAL A 198 -1.22 -13.26 -10.14
CA VAL A 198 -1.68 -14.54 -9.64
C VAL A 198 -2.18 -14.27 -8.21
N VAL A 199 -3.45 -14.50 -7.95
CA VAL A 199 -4.12 -14.30 -6.63
C VAL A 199 -3.27 -14.77 -5.44
N ILE A 200 -2.39 -15.74 -5.65
CA ILE A 200 -1.44 -16.28 -4.67
C ILE A 200 -0.40 -15.23 -4.25
N ARG A 201 0.15 -14.44 -5.16
CA ARG A 201 1.20 -13.44 -4.87
C ARG A 201 0.66 -12.29 -4.05
N ASN A 202 -0.52 -11.79 -4.41
CA ASN A 202 -1.21 -10.76 -3.62
C ASN A 202 -1.48 -11.24 -2.18
N ARG A 203 -1.92 -12.50 -2.01
CA ARG A 203 -2.10 -13.07 -0.68
C ARG A 203 -0.80 -13.16 0.12
N GLN A 204 0.31 -13.48 -0.54
CA GLN A 204 1.63 -13.52 0.11
C GLN A 204 2.09 -12.11 0.50
N ALA A 205 1.90 -11.12 -0.38
CA ALA A 205 2.24 -9.72 -0.10
C ALA A 205 1.39 -9.15 1.04
N VAL A 206 0.07 -9.37 1.03
CA VAL A 206 -0.83 -8.97 2.14
C VAL A 206 -0.42 -9.65 3.45
N ARG A 207 -0.04 -10.93 3.43
CA ARG A 207 0.43 -11.63 4.64
C ARG A 207 1.74 -11.05 5.13
N TRP A 208 2.73 -10.86 4.26
CA TRP A 208 4.01 -10.26 4.61
C TRP A 208 3.83 -8.85 5.22
N TRP A 209 2.98 -8.01 4.63
CA TRP A 209 2.62 -6.72 5.18
C TRP A 209 1.95 -6.82 6.55
N HIS A 210 1.00 -7.73 6.71
CA HIS A 210 0.32 -7.96 8.00
C HIS A 210 1.29 -8.38 9.09
N ASP A 211 2.26 -9.23 8.77
CA ASP A 211 3.31 -9.65 9.71
C ASP A 211 4.19 -8.47 10.15
N ARG A 212 4.42 -7.47 9.27
CA ARG A 212 5.11 -6.23 9.62
C ARG A 212 4.30 -5.37 10.57
N LEU A 213 3.01 -5.22 10.33
CA LEU A 213 2.11 -4.51 11.24
C LEU A 213 2.11 -5.14 12.63
N ILE A 214 2.12 -6.47 12.74
CA ILE A 214 2.21 -7.19 14.03
C ILE A 214 3.53 -6.89 14.76
N ARG A 215 4.62 -6.67 14.03
CA ARG A 215 5.91 -6.25 14.59
C ARG A 215 5.95 -4.78 15.00
N GLY A 216 4.85 -4.04 14.83
CA GLY A 216 4.73 -2.62 15.16
C GLY A 216 5.22 -1.66 14.07
N GLU A 217 5.57 -2.18 12.88
CA GLU A 217 5.95 -1.34 11.75
C GLU A 217 4.71 -0.64 11.16
N ARG A 218 4.82 0.66 10.87
CA ARG A 218 3.73 1.44 10.26
C ARG A 218 3.92 1.54 8.75
N LEU A 219 3.74 0.41 8.07
CA LEU A 219 3.94 0.30 6.64
C LEU A 219 2.61 0.50 5.91
N ILE A 220 2.55 1.42 4.96
CA ILE A 220 1.36 1.73 4.17
C ILE A 220 1.16 0.66 3.11
N ALA A 221 -0.04 0.09 3.01
CA ALA A 221 -0.40 -0.75 1.88
C ALA A 221 -0.91 0.10 0.72
N VAL A 222 -0.44 -0.21 -0.48
CA VAL A 222 -0.96 0.34 -1.74
C VAL A 222 -1.20 -0.76 -2.77
N ALA A 223 -2.01 -0.45 -3.78
CA ALA A 223 -2.11 -1.23 -5.00
C ALA A 223 -1.17 -0.64 -6.06
N GLY A 224 -0.48 -1.50 -6.80
CA GLY A 224 0.35 -1.11 -7.95
C GLY A 224 -0.17 -1.76 -9.22
N THR A 225 -0.26 -1.01 -10.30
CA THR A 225 -0.72 -1.58 -11.57
C THR A 225 0.38 -2.37 -12.27
N ASP A 226 1.60 -1.89 -12.20
CA ASP A 226 2.76 -2.40 -12.96
C ASP A 226 2.42 -2.55 -14.46
N LEU A 227 1.60 -1.58 -14.95
CA LEU A 227 1.09 -1.60 -16.31
C LEU A 227 2.10 -1.04 -17.29
N HIS A 228 2.37 -1.81 -18.32
CA HIS A 228 3.21 -1.43 -19.44
C HIS A 228 2.35 -1.10 -20.69
N PRO A 229 2.83 -0.28 -21.63
CA PRO A 229 2.12 0.04 -22.86
C PRO A 229 1.56 -1.20 -23.56
N GLY A 230 0.33 -1.09 -24.07
CA GLY A 230 -0.41 -2.19 -24.65
C GLY A 230 -1.23 -3.01 -23.64
N ALA A 231 -0.83 -3.08 -22.38
CA ALA A 231 -1.61 -3.73 -21.32
C ALA A 231 -2.71 -2.82 -20.78
N TRP A 232 -2.48 -1.51 -20.64
CA TRP A 232 -3.47 -0.58 -20.12
C TRP A 232 -4.75 -0.44 -20.93
N LEU A 233 -4.74 -0.75 -22.21
CA LEU A 233 -5.95 -0.78 -23.02
C LEU A 233 -6.98 -1.82 -22.51
N ARG A 234 -6.55 -2.82 -21.73
CA ARG A 234 -7.40 -3.90 -21.22
C ARG A 234 -7.60 -3.84 -19.72
N ASP A 235 -6.56 -3.46 -18.98
CA ASP A 235 -6.48 -3.67 -17.52
C ASP A 235 -6.21 -2.40 -16.68
N HIS A 236 -6.15 -1.21 -17.33
CA HIS A 236 -5.88 0.07 -16.66
C HIS A 236 -6.91 0.45 -15.57
N ARG A 237 -8.03 -0.24 -15.53
CA ARG A 237 -9.07 0.00 -14.52
C ARG A 237 -8.76 -0.61 -13.16
N ARG A 238 -7.71 -1.43 -13.01
CA ARG A 238 -7.42 -2.20 -11.78
C ARG A 238 -5.97 -2.70 -11.69
N PRO A 239 -5.45 -2.94 -10.44
CA PRO A 239 -6.04 -2.45 -9.19
C PRO A 239 -5.77 -0.96 -9.01
N LEU A 240 -6.57 -0.27 -8.20
CA LEU A 240 -6.47 1.17 -7.99
C LEU A 240 -6.44 1.51 -6.50
N ASN A 241 -6.06 2.77 -6.21
CA ASN A 241 -6.05 3.33 -4.87
C ASN A 241 -7.06 4.47 -4.79
N ARG A 242 -7.93 4.46 -3.78
CA ARG A 242 -8.71 5.63 -3.38
C ARG A 242 -7.97 6.31 -2.25
N VAL A 243 -7.34 7.42 -2.56
CA VAL A 243 -6.57 8.20 -1.59
C VAL A 243 -7.44 9.32 -1.06
N THR A 244 -7.67 9.34 0.27
CA THR A 244 -8.39 10.47 0.89
C THR A 244 -7.52 11.72 0.76
N ALA A 245 -8.01 12.68 -0.02
CA ALA A 245 -7.31 13.91 -0.37
C ALA A 245 -8.32 15.04 -0.59
N ALA A 246 -7.91 16.28 -0.36
CA ALA A 246 -8.76 17.45 -0.60
C ALA A 246 -9.01 17.66 -2.10
N THR A 247 -7.96 17.44 -2.90
CA THR A 247 -8.00 17.46 -4.38
C THR A 247 -7.22 16.27 -4.93
N CYS A 248 -7.27 16.06 -6.25
CA CYS A 248 -6.38 15.12 -6.93
C CYS A 248 -4.99 15.72 -7.25
N GLY A 249 -4.66 16.91 -6.79
CA GLY A 249 -3.33 17.49 -6.94
C GLY A 249 -2.24 16.66 -6.27
N ALA A 250 -1.03 16.67 -6.82
CA ALA A 250 0.07 15.82 -6.37
C ALA A 250 0.35 15.97 -4.87
N ALA A 251 0.39 17.20 -4.33
CA ALA A 251 0.65 17.44 -2.92
C ALA A 251 -0.41 16.80 -2.00
N ASP A 252 -1.69 16.93 -2.33
CA ASP A 252 -2.79 16.37 -1.54
C ASP A 252 -2.79 14.83 -1.59
N VAL A 253 -2.56 14.27 -2.78
CA VAL A 253 -2.47 12.80 -2.96
C VAL A 253 -1.29 12.24 -2.18
N LEU A 254 -0.10 12.84 -2.28
CA LEU A 254 1.09 12.41 -1.54
C LEU A 254 0.90 12.54 -0.02
N ALA A 255 0.25 13.61 0.44
CA ALA A 255 -0.08 13.79 1.86
C ALA A 255 -1.05 12.69 2.35
N GLY A 256 -2.09 12.37 1.56
CA GLY A 256 -3.01 11.28 1.85
C GLY A 256 -2.33 9.91 1.88
N MET A 257 -1.45 9.64 0.91
CA MET A 257 -0.65 8.40 0.89
C MET A 257 0.26 8.32 2.11
N ARG A 258 1.04 9.38 2.41
CA ARG A 258 1.95 9.43 3.57
C ARG A 258 1.22 9.22 4.90
N ALA A 259 -0.01 9.69 5.01
CA ALA A 259 -0.85 9.47 6.18
C ALA A 259 -1.46 8.06 6.23
N GLY A 260 -1.25 7.19 5.24
CA GLY A 260 -1.88 5.87 5.17
C GLY A 260 -3.38 5.91 4.87
N ARG A 261 -3.91 7.04 4.39
CA ARG A 261 -5.34 7.23 4.06
C ARG A 261 -5.67 6.67 2.68
N VAL A 262 -5.35 5.40 2.48
CA VAL A 262 -5.47 4.69 1.20
C VAL A 262 -6.41 3.49 1.37
N LEU A 263 -7.44 3.44 0.54
CA LEU A 263 -8.28 2.27 0.32
C LEU A 263 -7.90 1.64 -1.01
N LEU A 264 -7.38 0.42 -0.97
CA LEU A 264 -7.13 -0.37 -2.18
C LEU A 264 -8.45 -0.90 -2.71
N VAL A 265 -8.65 -0.83 -4.02
CA VAL A 265 -9.84 -1.37 -4.70
C VAL A 265 -9.42 -2.22 -5.90
N ASP A 266 -10.14 -3.33 -6.11
CA ASP A 266 -9.86 -4.25 -7.22
C ASP A 266 -10.15 -3.61 -8.59
N ASP A 267 -11.12 -2.69 -8.63
CA ASP A 267 -11.54 -1.97 -9.83
C ASP A 267 -12.09 -0.60 -9.41
N ARG A 268 -12.15 0.36 -10.34
CA ARG A 268 -12.70 1.69 -10.06
C ARG A 268 -14.14 1.66 -9.55
N ASP A 269 -14.93 0.71 -10.03
CA ASP A 269 -16.35 0.53 -9.69
C ASP A 269 -16.54 -0.51 -8.56
N ALA A 270 -15.45 -1.02 -7.98
CA ALA A 270 -15.51 -2.00 -6.90
C ALA A 270 -16.25 -1.47 -5.67
N PRO A 271 -16.94 -2.34 -4.92
CA PRO A 271 -17.48 -1.99 -3.62
C PRO A 271 -16.41 -1.41 -2.70
N ARG A 272 -16.81 -0.47 -1.84
CA ARG A 272 -15.93 0.22 -0.90
C ARG A 272 -16.29 -0.11 0.54
N VAL A 273 -15.30 -0.07 1.42
CA VAL A 273 -15.52 -0.11 2.86
C VAL A 273 -14.94 1.14 3.53
N VAL A 274 -15.76 1.82 4.32
CA VAL A 274 -15.36 2.92 5.19
C VAL A 274 -15.21 2.35 6.59
N LEU A 275 -14.00 2.40 7.11
CA LEU A 275 -13.67 2.04 8.50
C LEU A 275 -13.55 3.34 9.30
N ALA A 276 -14.35 3.48 10.36
CA ALA A 276 -14.27 4.57 11.33
C ALA A 276 -14.17 3.98 12.75
N VAL A 277 -13.22 4.46 13.55
CA VAL A 277 -12.95 3.99 14.91
C VAL A 277 -12.87 5.20 15.83
N ASP A 278 -13.88 5.41 16.67
CA ASP A 278 -14.00 6.63 17.51
C ASP A 278 -13.71 7.93 16.71
N GLY A 279 -14.18 8.01 15.46
CA GLY A 279 -13.93 9.13 14.55
C GLY A 279 -12.60 9.06 13.78
N ALA A 280 -11.63 8.26 14.21
CA ALA A 280 -10.37 8.02 13.49
C ALA A 280 -10.59 7.19 12.22
N ARG A 281 -9.75 7.38 11.22
CA ARG A 281 -9.80 6.72 9.90
C ARG A 281 -8.51 5.92 9.65
N PRO A 282 -8.47 5.06 8.62
CA PRO A 282 -7.24 4.39 8.22
C PRO A 282 -6.06 5.34 8.11
N GLY A 283 -4.92 4.94 8.69
CA GLY A 283 -3.72 5.75 8.86
C GLY A 283 -3.59 6.45 10.22
N ASP A 284 -4.72 6.74 10.86
CA ASP A 284 -4.74 7.44 12.16
C ASP A 284 -4.41 6.49 13.34
N ALA A 285 -4.13 7.09 14.49
CA ALA A 285 -4.02 6.38 15.77
C ALA A 285 -5.06 6.92 16.74
N VAL A 286 -5.68 6.02 17.51
CA VAL A 286 -6.60 6.31 18.60
C VAL A 286 -5.81 6.25 19.91
N GLU A 287 -5.82 7.34 20.67
CA GLU A 287 -5.26 7.37 22.03
C GLU A 287 -6.27 6.71 22.98
N LEU A 288 -5.90 5.59 23.57
CA LEU A 288 -6.80 4.82 24.44
C LEU A 288 -7.01 5.49 25.79
N ALA A 289 -6.01 6.17 26.33
CA ALA A 289 -6.09 6.86 27.63
C ALA A 289 -6.67 5.96 28.75
N GLY A 290 -6.23 4.71 28.80
CA GLY A 290 -6.70 3.70 29.75
C GLY A 290 -7.98 2.96 29.36
N ARG A 291 -8.65 3.33 28.27
CA ARG A 291 -9.80 2.58 27.75
C ARG A 291 -9.35 1.23 27.20
N THR A 292 -10.15 0.21 27.44
CA THR A 292 -9.94 -1.15 26.91
C THR A 292 -10.95 -1.54 25.85
N GLU A 293 -11.94 -0.69 25.61
CA GLU A 293 -12.97 -0.90 24.59
C GLU A 293 -13.12 0.36 23.74
N ILE A 294 -13.39 0.16 22.45
CA ILE A 294 -13.67 1.23 21.47
C ILE A 294 -14.90 0.86 20.62
N ASP A 295 -15.58 1.86 20.12
CA ASP A 295 -16.64 1.67 19.14
C ASP A 295 -16.09 1.92 17.73
N LEU A 296 -16.50 1.06 16.79
CA LEU A 296 -16.12 1.21 15.40
C LEU A 296 -17.33 0.96 14.47
N GLN A 297 -17.23 1.50 13.28
CA GLN A 297 -18.22 1.33 12.23
C GLN A 297 -17.54 0.87 10.93
N LEU A 298 -18.20 -0.07 10.26
CA LEU A 298 -17.86 -0.54 8.92
C LEU A 298 -19.05 -0.20 8.02
N ARG A 299 -18.94 0.82 7.16
CA ARG A 299 -19.92 1.07 6.12
C ARG A 299 -19.46 0.49 4.81
N VAL A 300 -20.27 -0.35 4.21
CA VAL A 300 -20.03 -0.98 2.92
C VAL A 300 -20.91 -0.30 1.88
N LEU A 301 -20.30 0.20 0.80
CA LEU A 301 -20.96 0.89 -0.29
C LEU A 301 -20.88 0.04 -1.57
N ALA A 302 -21.98 -0.04 -2.31
CA ALA A 302 -22.13 -0.87 -3.52
C ALA A 302 -21.86 -2.37 -3.28
N GLY A 303 -22.02 -2.85 -2.03
CA GLY A 303 -21.47 -4.13 -1.57
C GLY A 303 -22.46 -5.26 -1.38
N ALA A 304 -23.67 -5.22 -1.93
CA ALA A 304 -24.62 -6.32 -1.77
C ALA A 304 -24.01 -7.69 -2.07
N GLY A 305 -24.17 -8.65 -1.13
CA GLY A 305 -23.57 -9.98 -1.22
C GLY A 305 -22.06 -10.05 -0.93
N ALA A 306 -21.39 -8.93 -0.65
CA ALA A 306 -20.00 -8.94 -0.23
C ALA A 306 -19.86 -9.32 1.25
N ARG A 307 -18.75 -10.01 1.59
CA ARG A 307 -18.35 -10.31 2.96
C ARG A 307 -17.39 -9.23 3.44
N VAL A 308 -17.81 -8.45 4.43
CA VAL A 308 -16.93 -7.53 5.17
C VAL A 308 -16.22 -8.29 6.28
N ARG A 309 -14.94 -8.02 6.47
CA ARG A 309 -14.09 -8.60 7.50
C ARG A 309 -13.38 -7.50 8.26
N LEU A 310 -13.30 -7.63 9.58
CA LEU A 310 -12.42 -6.84 10.44
C LEU A 310 -11.27 -7.72 10.88
N LEU A 311 -10.05 -7.26 10.70
CA LEU A 311 -8.83 -7.97 11.06
C LEU A 311 -8.03 -7.16 12.08
N GLY A 312 -7.43 -7.85 13.04
CA GLY A 312 -6.46 -7.32 13.99
C GLY A 312 -5.20 -8.19 14.03
N PRO A 313 -4.26 -7.98 14.96
CA PRO A 313 -3.01 -8.73 15.03
C PRO A 313 -3.17 -10.25 15.07
N ALA A 314 -4.21 -10.74 15.74
CA ALA A 314 -4.51 -12.16 15.86
C ALA A 314 -5.28 -12.74 14.65
N GLY A 315 -5.54 -11.95 13.60
CA GLY A 315 -6.31 -12.37 12.43
C GLY A 315 -7.72 -11.82 12.38
N GLU A 316 -8.68 -12.61 11.86
CA GLU A 316 -10.09 -12.20 11.71
C GLU A 316 -10.78 -12.06 13.07
N LEU A 317 -11.23 -10.84 13.37
CA LEU A 317 -11.98 -10.49 14.58
C LEU A 317 -13.49 -10.58 14.37
N PHE A 318 -13.94 -10.21 13.17
CA PHE A 318 -15.35 -10.21 12.79
C PHE A 318 -15.49 -10.42 11.29
N ALA A 319 -16.59 -11.05 10.87
CA ALA A 319 -16.95 -11.12 9.46
C ALA A 319 -18.47 -11.26 9.29
N ARG A 320 -18.99 -10.59 8.26
CA ARG A 320 -20.43 -10.61 7.92
C ARG A 320 -20.61 -10.45 6.41
N THR A 321 -21.57 -11.16 5.84
CA THR A 321 -22.08 -10.89 4.49
C THR A 321 -23.15 -9.81 4.57
N VAL A 322 -23.01 -8.72 3.83
CA VAL A 322 -23.98 -7.65 3.78
C VAL A 322 -25.04 -7.92 2.73
N ALA A 323 -26.30 -7.69 3.07
CA ALA A 323 -27.43 -7.97 2.18
C ALA A 323 -27.73 -6.80 1.23
N SER A 324 -27.52 -5.55 1.68
CA SER A 324 -27.84 -4.34 0.92
C SER A 324 -26.60 -3.74 0.25
N ALA A 325 -26.83 -2.90 -0.75
CA ALA A 325 -25.77 -2.16 -1.43
C ALA A 325 -25.08 -1.14 -0.52
N ASP A 326 -25.83 -0.53 0.40
CA ASP A 326 -25.31 0.32 1.47
C ASP A 326 -25.69 -0.33 2.81
N ALA A 327 -24.67 -0.72 3.57
CA ALA A 327 -24.84 -1.42 4.84
C ALA A 327 -23.82 -0.90 5.86
N THR A 328 -24.30 -0.63 7.08
CA THR A 328 -23.42 -0.25 8.19
C THR A 328 -23.48 -1.32 9.28
N VAL A 329 -22.30 -1.72 9.72
CA VAL A 329 -22.10 -2.63 10.86
C VAL A 329 -21.40 -1.84 11.96
N ARG A 330 -21.97 -1.85 13.16
CA ARG A 330 -21.39 -1.22 14.35
C ARG A 330 -20.90 -2.28 15.30
N LEU A 331 -19.67 -2.09 15.77
CA LEU A 331 -19.02 -3.06 16.64
C LEU A 331 -18.41 -2.34 17.85
N ARG A 332 -18.44 -3.00 19.01
CA ARG A 332 -17.59 -2.67 20.14
C ARG A 332 -16.50 -3.71 20.23
N LEU A 333 -15.27 -3.24 20.32
CA LEU A 333 -14.07 -4.07 20.29
C LEU A 333 -13.21 -3.84 21.52
N ARG A 334 -12.77 -4.92 22.17
CA ARG A 334 -11.71 -4.87 23.18
C ARG A 334 -10.35 -4.74 22.50
N VAL A 335 -9.59 -3.74 22.91
CA VAL A 335 -8.31 -3.36 22.32
C VAL A 335 -7.23 -3.18 23.39
N ARG A 336 -5.99 -3.19 22.94
CA ARG A 336 -4.80 -2.91 23.76
C ARG A 336 -3.89 -1.92 23.03
N PRO A 337 -3.08 -1.14 23.75
CA PRO A 337 -2.03 -0.34 23.13
C PRO A 337 -1.11 -1.22 22.27
N GLY A 338 -0.67 -0.69 21.13
CA GLY A 338 0.16 -1.39 20.14
C GLY A 338 -0.60 -2.28 19.16
N GLU A 339 -1.91 -2.49 19.34
CA GLU A 339 -2.73 -3.21 18.38
C GLU A 339 -3.22 -2.29 17.24
N PHE A 340 -3.84 -2.90 16.25
CA PHE A 340 -4.45 -2.21 15.11
C PHE A 340 -5.70 -2.98 14.64
N VAL A 341 -6.54 -2.29 13.84
CA VAL A 341 -7.61 -2.92 13.08
C VAL A 341 -7.60 -2.43 11.63
N ARG A 342 -7.97 -3.29 10.71
CA ARG A 342 -8.17 -2.99 9.29
C ARG A 342 -9.34 -3.78 8.73
N ALA A 343 -9.92 -3.32 7.64
CA ALA A 343 -11.06 -3.95 7.01
C ALA A 343 -10.75 -4.49 5.62
N GLU A 344 -11.43 -5.56 5.24
CA GLU A 344 -11.41 -6.12 3.90
C GLU A 344 -12.83 -6.40 3.41
N LEU A 345 -13.05 -6.25 2.11
CA LEU A 345 -14.24 -6.75 1.42
C LEU A 345 -13.86 -7.88 0.47
N HIS A 346 -14.68 -8.91 0.46
CA HIS A 346 -14.52 -10.07 -0.41
C HIS A 346 -15.84 -10.47 -1.05
N ARG A 347 -15.78 -10.97 -2.30
CA ARG A 347 -16.88 -11.73 -2.90
C ARG A 347 -16.38 -13.14 -3.18
N ARG A 348 -16.92 -14.12 -2.43
CA ARG A 348 -16.35 -15.49 -2.35
C ARG A 348 -14.87 -15.41 -1.91
N ARG A 349 -13.91 -15.79 -2.79
CA ARG A 349 -12.47 -15.77 -2.51
C ARG A 349 -11.75 -14.57 -3.12
N LYS A 350 -12.47 -13.73 -3.90
CA LYS A 350 -11.90 -12.55 -4.56
C LYS A 350 -11.92 -11.35 -3.61
N PRO A 351 -10.78 -10.73 -3.31
CA PRO A 351 -10.75 -9.47 -2.60
C PRO A 351 -11.30 -8.35 -3.51
N LEU A 352 -12.07 -7.43 -2.94
CA LEU A 352 -12.67 -6.28 -3.63
C LEU A 352 -12.14 -4.96 -3.11
N ALA A 353 -11.88 -4.86 -1.80
CA ALA A 353 -11.29 -3.70 -1.17
C ALA A 353 -10.51 -4.08 0.10
N LEU A 354 -9.50 -3.27 0.44
CA LEU A 354 -8.66 -3.42 1.61
C LEU A 354 -8.29 -2.04 2.17
N THR A 355 -8.49 -1.81 3.47
CA THR A 355 -8.07 -0.56 4.13
C THR A 355 -6.68 -0.70 4.72
N ASN A 356 -5.97 0.42 4.84
CA ASN A 356 -4.90 0.55 5.80
C ASN A 356 -5.43 0.46 7.24
N PRO A 357 -4.56 0.26 8.24
CA PRO A 357 -4.99 0.12 9.63
C PRO A 357 -5.39 1.44 10.30
N VAL A 358 -6.23 1.33 11.34
CA VAL A 358 -6.30 2.29 12.46
C VAL A 358 -5.53 1.67 13.61
N TYR A 359 -4.64 2.43 14.25
CA TYR A 359 -3.75 1.99 15.31
C TYR A 359 -4.25 2.40 16.69
N PHE A 360 -3.82 1.71 17.74
CA PHE A 360 -4.14 2.01 19.15
C PHE A 360 -2.87 2.34 19.95
N ARG A 361 -2.90 3.43 20.72
CA ARG A 361 -1.79 3.89 21.57
C ARG A 361 -2.21 4.04 23.01
#